data_a24a167c0e5d19a38e5d07b98d196b2d
#
_entry.id   a24a167c0e5d19a38e5d07b98d196b2d
#
_cell.length_a   1.000
_cell.length_b   1.000
_cell.length_c   1.000
_cell.angle_alpha   90.00
_cell.angle_beta   90.00
_cell.angle_gamma   90.00
#
_symmetry.space_group_name_H-M   'P 1'
#
loop_
_entity.id
_entity.type
_entity.pdbx_description
1 polymer ?
#
loop_
_entity_poly.entity_id
_entity_poly.type
_entity_poly.pdbx_seq_one_letter_code
_entity_poly.pdbx_strand_id
1 'polypeptide(L)'
;VGAWQHLGADHVHHLVQAKQIAYHDRDRALADPRYTEVPVEQLIDPAYAATRRPLMDSQRAIPWDQVPSFGSLQGDTVFTGVIDDAGNAVALIQSLYGFFGSGVVADGTGIVLQNRSAYFSLDPEHPNHLQAGKRPAHTLIASMAKRDERLWQVLGCMGADGQPQIHLQAYTNLIDFGLDIQEAVEAPRWLSGRFALGEPRDLLNIEGRFSAKTLATLEGRGHQLKRWPALEELAGHC
;
A
#
# COMPACT_ATOMS: atom_id res chain seq x y z
N VAL A 1 -5.22 14.23 10.66
CA VAL A 1 -5.08 13.03 11.54
C VAL A 1 -5.10 13.45 13.01
N GLY A 2 -4.45 14.53 13.40
CA GLY A 2 -4.22 14.91 14.80
C GLY A 2 -5.45 15.10 15.73
N ALA A 3 -6.68 15.03 15.24
CA ALA A 3 -7.88 15.07 16.09
C ALA A 3 -8.49 13.68 16.36
N TRP A 4 -7.95 12.62 15.77
CA TRP A 4 -8.47 11.26 15.91
C TRP A 4 -7.74 10.47 16.99
N GLN A 5 -8.46 9.57 17.65
CA GLN A 5 -7.83 8.61 18.54
C GLN A 5 -6.99 7.61 17.70
N HIS A 6 -5.76 7.35 18.13
CA HIS A 6 -4.92 6.30 17.54
C HIS A 6 -5.68 4.95 17.52
N LEU A 7 -5.68 4.26 16.40
CA LEU A 7 -6.42 3.02 16.15
C LEU A 7 -7.93 3.12 16.38
N GLY A 8 -8.49 4.34 16.49
CA GLY A 8 -9.91 4.58 16.56
C GLY A 8 -10.60 4.40 15.20
N ALA A 9 -11.93 4.26 15.23
CA ALA A 9 -12.71 4.04 14.02
C ALA A 9 -12.58 5.19 13.01
N ASP A 10 -12.54 6.45 13.46
CA ASP A 10 -12.35 7.60 12.57
C ASP A 10 -10.99 7.57 11.88
N HIS A 11 -9.93 7.24 12.61
CA HIS A 11 -8.58 7.11 12.06
C HIS A 11 -8.55 6.06 10.93
N VAL A 12 -8.96 4.83 11.23
CA VAL A 12 -8.96 3.73 10.25
C VAL A 12 -9.87 4.05 9.07
N HIS A 13 -11.10 4.49 9.32
CA HIS A 13 -12.11 4.79 8.31
C HIS A 13 -11.61 5.81 7.27
N HIS A 14 -11.05 6.93 7.73
CA HIS A 14 -10.55 7.95 6.80
C HIS A 14 -9.32 7.52 6.03
N LEU A 15 -8.37 6.78 6.67
CA LEU A 15 -7.21 6.26 5.96
C LEU A 15 -7.59 5.21 4.90
N VAL A 16 -8.57 4.34 5.18
CA VAL A 16 -9.08 3.37 4.19
C VAL A 16 -9.69 4.07 2.99
N GLN A 17 -10.50 5.10 3.20
CA GLN A 17 -11.09 5.87 2.10
C GLN A 17 -10.03 6.66 1.32
N ALA A 18 -9.09 7.32 1.99
CA ALA A 18 -7.98 8.00 1.35
C ALA A 18 -7.16 7.06 0.47
N LYS A 19 -6.87 5.86 0.97
CA LYS A 19 -6.23 4.78 0.20
C LYS A 19 -7.06 4.40 -1.02
N GLN A 20 -8.37 4.20 -0.87
CA GLN A 20 -9.24 3.78 -1.98
C GLN A 20 -9.21 4.82 -3.11
N ILE A 21 -9.33 6.10 -2.78
CA ILE A 21 -9.27 7.22 -3.73
C ILE A 21 -7.88 7.28 -4.40
N ALA A 22 -6.80 7.21 -3.62
CA ALA A 22 -5.45 7.26 -4.15
C ALA A 22 -5.16 6.07 -5.09
N TYR A 23 -5.66 4.88 -4.77
CA TYR A 23 -5.51 3.70 -5.63
C TYR A 23 -6.33 3.80 -6.90
N HIS A 24 -7.51 4.37 -6.84
CA HIS A 24 -8.30 4.65 -8.04
C HIS A 24 -7.54 5.56 -9.01
N ASP A 25 -6.93 6.64 -8.50
CA ASP A 25 -6.15 7.56 -9.31
C ASP A 25 -4.86 6.90 -9.83
N ARG A 26 -4.17 6.14 -8.98
CA ARG A 26 -2.99 5.34 -9.34
C ARG A 26 -3.28 4.39 -10.50
N ASP A 27 -4.34 3.61 -10.38
CA ASP A 27 -4.66 2.54 -11.34
C ASP A 27 -5.01 3.09 -12.73
N ARG A 28 -5.43 4.35 -12.79
CA ARG A 28 -5.75 5.06 -14.05
C ARG A 28 -4.55 5.74 -14.69
N ALA A 29 -3.48 5.96 -13.94
CA ALA A 29 -2.35 6.78 -14.37
C ALA A 29 -1.02 6.03 -14.40
N LEU A 30 -0.83 5.02 -13.53
CA LEU A 30 0.47 4.38 -13.35
C LEU A 30 0.81 3.44 -14.51
N ALA A 31 1.92 3.75 -15.18
CA ALA A 31 2.45 2.98 -16.31
C ALA A 31 3.97 3.21 -16.47
N ASP A 32 4.59 2.56 -17.46
CA ASP A 32 5.98 2.85 -17.82
C ASP A 32 6.08 4.26 -18.43
N PRO A 33 6.82 5.21 -17.80
CA PRO A 33 6.91 6.59 -18.28
C PRO A 33 7.60 6.74 -19.65
N ARG A 34 8.24 5.69 -20.18
CA ARG A 34 8.78 5.69 -21.56
C ARG A 34 7.68 5.55 -22.61
N TYR A 35 6.48 5.13 -22.23
CA TYR A 35 5.36 4.84 -23.13
C TYR A 35 4.13 5.71 -22.87
N THR A 36 4.03 6.24 -21.67
CA THR A 36 2.84 7.01 -21.24
C THR A 36 3.30 8.10 -20.29
N GLU A 37 2.80 9.31 -20.49
CA GLU A 37 2.99 10.39 -19.52
C GLU A 37 2.25 10.06 -18.22
N VAL A 38 3.00 9.93 -17.14
CA VAL A 38 2.45 9.72 -15.80
C VAL A 38 2.45 11.06 -15.06
N PRO A 39 1.29 11.61 -14.67
CA PRO A 39 1.21 12.94 -14.08
C PRO A 39 1.61 12.92 -12.58
N VAL A 40 2.86 12.55 -12.30
CA VAL A 40 3.35 12.33 -10.92
C VAL A 40 3.21 13.59 -10.09
N GLU A 41 3.64 14.75 -10.61
CA GLU A 41 3.57 16.03 -9.88
C GLU A 41 2.14 16.39 -9.51
N GLN A 42 1.19 16.19 -10.41
CA GLN A 42 -0.23 16.40 -10.12
C GLN A 42 -0.73 15.43 -9.04
N LEU A 43 -0.39 14.14 -9.13
CA LEU A 43 -0.87 13.12 -8.19
C LEU A 43 -0.39 13.34 -6.76
N ILE A 44 0.78 13.96 -6.57
CA ILE A 44 1.34 14.28 -5.25
C ILE A 44 1.03 15.70 -4.78
N ASP A 45 0.38 16.54 -5.60
CA ASP A 45 0.06 17.92 -5.25
C ASP A 45 -1.02 17.96 -4.16
N PRO A 46 -0.78 18.66 -3.03
CA PRO A 46 -1.78 18.91 -2.00
C PRO A 46 -3.06 19.56 -2.51
N ALA A 47 -2.98 20.41 -3.53
CA ALA A 47 -4.15 21.04 -4.16
C ALA A 47 -5.01 20.00 -4.89
N TYR A 48 -4.38 19.04 -5.58
CA TYR A 48 -5.10 17.90 -6.18
C TYR A 48 -5.77 17.05 -5.10
N ALA A 49 -5.04 16.69 -4.04
CA ALA A 49 -5.59 15.93 -2.93
C ALA A 49 -6.80 16.65 -2.28
N ALA A 50 -6.78 17.98 -2.21
CA ALA A 50 -7.92 18.78 -1.72
C ALA A 50 -9.16 18.62 -2.60
N THR A 51 -9.02 18.48 -3.91
CA THR A 51 -10.14 18.23 -4.84
C THR A 51 -10.73 16.82 -4.69
N ARG A 52 -9.95 15.88 -4.19
CA ARG A 52 -10.38 14.48 -3.98
C ARG A 52 -11.06 14.26 -2.62
N ARG A 53 -10.74 15.11 -1.64
CA ARG A 53 -11.29 15.01 -0.27
C ARG A 53 -12.82 14.97 -0.19
N PRO A 54 -13.60 15.71 -1.01
CA PRO A 54 -15.07 15.65 -0.98
C PRO A 54 -15.67 14.28 -1.34
N LEU A 55 -14.89 13.36 -1.90
CA LEU A 55 -15.33 11.98 -2.14
C LEU A 55 -15.40 11.15 -0.86
N MET A 56 -14.75 11.60 0.21
CA MET A 56 -14.76 10.92 1.50
C MET A 56 -16.05 11.26 2.27
N ASP A 57 -16.64 10.24 2.88
CA ASP A 57 -17.78 10.38 3.79
C ASP A 57 -17.33 10.01 5.22
N SER A 58 -17.62 10.86 6.19
CA SER A 58 -17.22 10.62 7.60
C SER A 58 -18.02 9.52 8.29
N GLN A 59 -19.17 9.13 7.75
CA GLN A 59 -20.13 8.21 8.36
C GLN A 59 -20.31 6.90 7.60
N ARG A 60 -19.90 6.84 6.33
CA ARG A 60 -20.11 5.67 5.47
C ARG A 60 -18.86 5.36 4.66
N ALA A 61 -18.54 4.09 4.52
CA ALA A 61 -17.52 3.64 3.60
C ALA A 61 -17.91 3.97 2.16
N ILE A 62 -16.95 4.45 1.35
CA ILE A 62 -17.18 4.70 -0.06
C ILE A 62 -17.52 3.37 -0.75
N PRO A 63 -18.67 3.25 -1.42
CA PRO A 63 -18.99 2.06 -2.20
C PRO A 63 -17.91 1.79 -3.27
N TRP A 64 -17.57 0.51 -3.44
CA TRP A 64 -16.50 0.11 -4.37
C TRP A 64 -16.75 0.57 -5.81
N ASP A 65 -17.99 0.48 -6.27
CA ASP A 65 -18.41 0.82 -7.62
C ASP A 65 -18.31 2.32 -7.95
N GLN A 66 -18.31 3.17 -6.93
CA GLN A 66 -18.12 4.62 -7.10
C GLN A 66 -16.66 5.02 -7.29
N VAL A 67 -15.75 4.34 -6.59
CA VAL A 67 -14.30 4.60 -6.65
C VAL A 67 -13.56 3.26 -6.74
N PRO A 68 -13.71 2.52 -7.86
CA PRO A 68 -13.08 1.21 -8.01
C PRO A 68 -11.57 1.36 -8.07
N SER A 69 -10.87 0.48 -7.37
CA SER A 69 -9.42 0.36 -7.43
C SER A 69 -8.99 -1.09 -7.54
N PHE A 70 -7.85 -1.32 -8.18
CA PHE A 70 -7.25 -2.64 -8.23
C PHE A 70 -6.27 -2.81 -7.08
N GLY A 71 -5.94 -4.04 -6.78
CA GLY A 71 -4.94 -4.36 -5.79
C GLY A 71 -4.99 -5.84 -5.44
N SER A 72 -3.83 -6.47 -5.44
CA SER A 72 -3.63 -7.79 -4.87
C SER A 72 -2.70 -7.65 -3.69
N LEU A 73 -3.13 -8.12 -2.52
CA LEU A 73 -2.30 -8.11 -1.32
C LEU A 73 -1.38 -9.33 -1.24
N GLN A 74 -1.53 -10.29 -2.16
CA GLN A 74 -0.69 -11.47 -2.23
C GLN A 74 0.64 -11.14 -2.92
N GLY A 75 1.75 -11.24 -2.20
CA GLY A 75 3.10 -11.06 -2.74
C GLY A 75 4.17 -11.35 -1.72
N ASP A 76 5.35 -11.72 -2.21
CA ASP A 76 6.54 -11.96 -1.41
C ASP A 76 7.64 -10.96 -1.81
N THR A 77 8.27 -10.35 -0.81
CA THR A 77 9.17 -9.22 -1.01
C THR A 77 10.18 -9.15 0.11
N VAL A 78 11.42 -8.77 -0.19
CA VAL A 78 12.46 -8.50 0.78
C VAL A 78 12.88 -7.04 0.70
N PHE A 79 12.98 -6.38 1.84
CA PHE A 79 13.53 -5.05 2.01
C PHE A 79 14.85 -5.10 2.79
N THR A 80 15.82 -4.32 2.36
CA THR A 80 17.10 -4.13 3.06
C THR A 80 17.41 -2.64 3.14
N GLY A 81 17.60 -2.13 4.36
CA GLY A 81 18.07 -0.78 4.63
C GLY A 81 19.49 -0.80 5.19
N VAL A 82 20.36 0.08 4.70
CA VAL A 82 21.73 0.24 5.20
C VAL A 82 22.01 1.73 5.36
N ILE A 83 22.60 2.10 6.49
CA ILE A 83 23.08 3.46 6.77
C ILE A 83 24.51 3.34 7.25
N ASP A 84 25.43 4.13 6.70
CA ASP A 84 26.82 4.20 7.14
C ASP A 84 27.09 5.36 8.13
N ASP A 85 28.28 5.39 8.70
CA ASP A 85 28.68 6.41 9.67
C ASP A 85 28.77 7.84 9.08
N ALA A 86 28.85 7.94 7.75
CA ALA A 86 28.83 9.22 7.05
C ALA A 86 27.40 9.72 6.75
N GLY A 87 26.39 8.92 7.09
CA GLY A 87 24.98 9.22 6.84
C GLY A 87 24.51 8.90 5.41
N ASN A 88 25.33 8.20 4.62
CA ASN A 88 24.84 7.64 3.35
C ASN A 88 23.87 6.51 3.63
N ALA A 89 22.81 6.42 2.83
CA ALA A 89 21.79 5.39 3.03
C ALA A 89 21.41 4.70 1.71
N VAL A 90 21.13 3.42 1.80
CA VAL A 90 20.57 2.61 0.73
C VAL A 90 19.28 1.97 1.21
N ALA A 91 18.22 2.10 0.43
CA ALA A 91 16.97 1.39 0.60
C ALA A 91 16.78 0.49 -0.63
N LEU A 92 16.96 -0.81 -0.45
CA LEU A 92 16.84 -1.81 -1.50
C LEU A 92 15.61 -2.68 -1.26
N ILE A 93 14.78 -2.81 -2.29
CA ILE A 93 13.65 -3.72 -2.27
C ILE A 93 13.68 -4.62 -3.50
N GLN A 94 13.45 -5.91 -3.31
CA GLN A 94 13.40 -6.90 -4.38
C GLN A 94 12.26 -7.88 -4.16
N SER A 95 11.68 -8.37 -5.25
CA SER A 95 10.50 -9.23 -5.18
C SER A 95 10.35 -10.02 -6.47
N LEU A 96 9.90 -11.25 -6.34
CA LEU A 96 9.40 -12.04 -7.46
C LEU A 96 7.92 -11.75 -7.76
N TYR A 97 7.26 -10.95 -6.93
CA TYR A 97 5.84 -10.64 -6.84
C TYR A 97 5.06 -11.80 -6.19
N GLY A 98 4.59 -12.80 -6.91
CA GLY A 98 4.02 -14.00 -6.29
C GLY A 98 5.10 -14.98 -5.82
N PHE A 99 4.75 -15.90 -4.93
CA PHE A 99 5.65 -16.95 -4.45
C PHE A 99 6.30 -17.67 -5.64
N PHE A 100 7.62 -17.82 -5.63
CA PHE A 100 8.42 -18.37 -6.74
C PHE A 100 8.21 -17.69 -8.10
N GLY A 101 7.61 -16.50 -8.14
CA GLY A 101 7.45 -15.70 -9.36
C GLY A 101 6.73 -16.46 -10.47
N SER A 102 7.37 -16.54 -11.64
CA SER A 102 6.87 -17.28 -12.81
C SER A 102 7.10 -18.80 -12.72
N GLY A 103 7.85 -19.28 -11.75
CA GLY A 103 8.33 -20.67 -11.70
C GLY A 103 9.38 -21.01 -12.74
N VAL A 104 9.84 -20.04 -13.54
CA VAL A 104 10.87 -20.22 -14.58
C VAL A 104 12.21 -19.74 -14.06
N VAL A 105 13.23 -20.57 -14.21
CA VAL A 105 14.62 -20.22 -13.91
C VAL A 105 15.33 -19.86 -15.20
N ALA A 106 16.03 -18.74 -15.22
CA ALA A 106 16.85 -18.35 -16.36
C ALA A 106 18.06 -19.28 -16.49
N ASP A 107 18.21 -19.90 -17.67
CA ASP A 107 19.24 -20.92 -17.91
C ASP A 107 20.64 -20.42 -17.55
N GLY A 108 21.40 -21.28 -16.85
CA GLY A 108 22.78 -21.04 -16.46
C GLY A 108 22.97 -19.97 -15.37
N THR A 109 21.91 -19.36 -14.81
CA THR A 109 22.03 -18.28 -13.83
C THR A 109 21.55 -18.66 -12.43
N GLY A 110 20.62 -19.61 -12.32
CA GLY A 110 19.91 -19.92 -11.08
C GLY A 110 18.88 -18.85 -10.65
N ILE A 111 18.65 -17.82 -11.49
CA ILE A 111 17.72 -16.72 -11.19
C ILE A 111 16.30 -17.12 -11.55
N VAL A 112 15.41 -17.11 -10.56
CA VAL A 112 13.96 -17.28 -10.77
C VAL A 112 13.39 -15.97 -11.33
N LEU A 113 12.63 -16.07 -12.43
CA LEU A 113 12.02 -14.90 -13.06
C LEU A 113 10.74 -14.50 -12.32
N GLN A 114 10.60 -13.19 -12.12
CA GLN A 114 9.40 -12.61 -11.49
C GLN A 114 8.17 -12.76 -12.41
N ASN A 115 6.96 -12.73 -11.82
CA ASN A 115 5.69 -12.81 -12.55
C ASN A 115 4.89 -11.49 -12.57
N ARG A 116 5.57 -10.36 -12.45
CA ARG A 116 4.95 -9.04 -12.36
C ARG A 116 4.22 -8.62 -13.64
N SER A 117 4.45 -9.31 -14.75
CA SER A 117 3.68 -9.13 -16.00
C SER A 117 2.16 -9.33 -15.81
N ALA A 118 1.73 -10.02 -14.74
CA ALA A 118 0.33 -10.12 -14.37
C ALA A 118 -0.33 -8.75 -14.05
N TYR A 119 0.47 -7.69 -13.85
CA TYR A 119 -0.02 -6.32 -13.67
C TYR A 119 -0.42 -5.62 -14.96
N PHE A 120 0.00 -6.09 -16.12
CA PHE A 120 -0.44 -5.49 -17.37
C PHE A 120 -1.95 -5.62 -17.56
N SER A 121 -2.54 -4.56 -18.09
CA SER A 121 -3.91 -4.61 -18.62
C SER A 121 -3.92 -5.24 -20.01
N LEU A 122 -4.96 -5.99 -20.34
CA LEU A 122 -5.23 -6.48 -21.70
C LEU A 122 -6.09 -5.49 -22.50
N ASP A 123 -6.62 -4.45 -21.86
CA ASP A 123 -7.31 -3.34 -22.51
C ASP A 123 -6.29 -2.45 -23.22
N PRO A 124 -6.32 -2.31 -24.55
CA PRO A 124 -5.36 -1.50 -25.31
C PRO A 124 -5.44 0.00 -24.98
N GLU A 125 -6.56 0.50 -24.48
CA GLU A 125 -6.75 1.89 -24.08
C GLU A 125 -6.18 2.19 -22.68
N HIS A 126 -5.83 1.15 -21.92
CA HIS A 126 -5.31 1.33 -20.58
C HIS A 126 -3.84 1.77 -20.63
N PRO A 127 -3.40 2.79 -19.86
CA PRO A 127 -2.01 3.26 -19.87
C PRO A 127 -0.99 2.15 -19.57
N ASN A 128 -1.34 1.18 -18.72
CA ASN A 128 -0.52 0.01 -18.42
C ASN A 128 -0.87 -1.23 -19.26
N HIS A 129 -1.30 -1.05 -20.53
CA HIS A 129 -1.57 -2.20 -21.41
C HIS A 129 -0.28 -2.96 -21.77
N LEU A 130 -0.44 -4.25 -22.06
CA LEU A 130 0.68 -5.12 -22.47
C LEU A 130 1.24 -4.69 -23.82
N GLN A 131 2.54 -4.39 -23.85
CA GLN A 131 3.24 -3.98 -25.07
C GLN A 131 4.69 -4.45 -25.02
N ALA A 132 5.27 -4.76 -26.20
CA ALA A 132 6.65 -5.18 -26.31
C ALA A 132 7.63 -4.12 -25.77
N GLY A 133 8.61 -4.55 -24.97
CA GLY A 133 9.62 -3.67 -24.37
C GLY A 133 9.15 -2.81 -23.21
N LYS A 134 7.86 -2.81 -22.88
CA LYS A 134 7.26 -2.03 -21.79
C LYS A 134 7.43 -2.74 -20.44
N ARG A 135 7.71 -1.97 -19.40
CA ARG A 135 7.70 -2.46 -18.01
C ARG A 135 6.28 -2.39 -17.44
N PRO A 136 5.82 -3.43 -16.73
CA PRO A 136 4.54 -3.35 -16.03
C PRO A 136 4.61 -2.36 -14.88
N ALA A 137 3.47 -1.83 -14.47
CA ALA A 137 3.33 -1.21 -13.16
C ALA A 137 3.78 -2.19 -12.06
N HIS A 138 4.34 -1.68 -10.98
CA HIS A 138 4.81 -2.50 -9.86
C HIS A 138 4.46 -1.88 -8.51
N THR A 139 4.55 -2.69 -7.46
CA THR A 139 4.20 -2.33 -6.08
C THR A 139 5.41 -2.16 -5.16
N LEU A 140 6.63 -2.20 -5.71
CA LEU A 140 7.86 -2.08 -4.92
C LEU A 140 8.01 -0.65 -4.41
N ILE A 141 8.09 -0.49 -3.09
CA ILE A 141 8.25 0.80 -2.43
C ILE A 141 9.38 0.70 -1.41
N ALA A 142 10.44 1.45 -1.65
CA ALA A 142 11.49 1.72 -0.69
C ALA A 142 11.47 3.21 -0.41
N SER A 143 11.36 3.62 0.84
CA SER A 143 11.23 5.02 1.22
C SER A 143 12.36 5.48 2.13
N MET A 144 12.70 6.76 1.98
CA MET A 144 13.58 7.49 2.90
C MET A 144 12.88 8.78 3.30
N ALA A 145 12.98 9.13 4.57
CA ALA A 145 12.48 10.39 5.08
C ALA A 145 13.64 11.24 5.62
N LYS A 146 13.55 12.55 5.39
CA LYS A 146 14.47 13.54 5.96
C LYS A 146 13.75 14.39 7.01
N ARG A 147 14.49 14.81 8.01
CA ARG A 147 14.07 15.82 8.97
C ARG A 147 15.25 16.81 9.10
N ASP A 148 14.97 18.08 8.93
CA ASP A 148 16.00 19.15 8.97
C ASP A 148 17.21 18.85 8.05
N GLU A 149 16.92 18.51 6.78
CA GLU A 149 17.86 18.13 5.71
C GLU A 149 18.74 16.89 6.01
N ARG A 150 18.54 16.25 7.14
CA ARG A 150 19.27 15.03 7.51
C ARG A 150 18.39 13.81 7.30
N LEU A 151 18.99 12.68 6.91
CA LEU A 151 18.30 11.40 6.89
C LEU A 151 17.72 11.14 8.29
N TRP A 152 16.43 10.91 8.35
CA TRP A 152 15.72 10.57 9.57
C TRP A 152 15.35 9.09 9.62
N GLN A 153 14.93 8.52 8.49
CA GLN A 153 14.43 7.15 8.45
C GLN A 153 14.59 6.53 7.08
N VAL A 154 14.81 5.22 7.08
CA VAL A 154 14.69 4.33 5.91
C VAL A 154 13.61 3.32 6.25
N LEU A 155 12.61 3.16 5.39
CA LEU A 155 11.48 2.27 5.62
C LEU A 155 11.15 1.48 4.36
N GLY A 156 10.86 0.21 4.54
CA GLY A 156 10.31 -0.68 3.51
C GLY A 156 9.60 -1.85 4.16
N CYS A 157 8.74 -2.50 3.38
CA CYS A 157 7.99 -3.65 3.85
C CYS A 157 7.64 -4.59 2.70
N MET A 158 7.27 -5.82 3.00
CA MET A 158 6.63 -6.73 2.06
C MET A 158 5.12 -6.45 1.99
N GLY A 159 4.39 -7.03 1.01
CA GLY A 159 2.93 -7.00 1.00
C GLY A 159 2.28 -6.51 -0.30
N ALA A 160 2.97 -6.56 -1.44
CA ALA A 160 2.41 -6.17 -2.74
C ALA A 160 1.67 -4.81 -2.69
N ASP A 161 0.37 -4.75 -3.04
CA ASP A 161 -0.45 -3.54 -2.91
C ASP A 161 -0.76 -3.14 -1.46
N GLY A 162 -0.36 -3.93 -0.49
CA GLY A 162 -0.35 -3.55 0.93
C GLY A 162 0.75 -2.57 1.29
N GLN A 163 1.87 -2.55 0.53
CA GLN A 163 3.04 -1.73 0.89
C GLN A 163 2.71 -0.25 1.12
N PRO A 164 1.99 0.48 0.23
CA PRO A 164 1.63 1.87 0.51
C PRO A 164 0.75 2.03 1.75
N GLN A 165 -0.11 1.06 2.05
CA GLN A 165 -0.99 1.07 3.21
C GLN A 165 -0.21 0.89 4.50
N ILE A 166 0.79 0.00 4.50
CA ILE A 166 1.67 -0.26 5.64
C ILE A 166 2.55 0.96 5.90
N HIS A 167 3.14 1.55 4.86
CA HIS A 167 3.91 2.80 4.96
C HIS A 167 3.06 3.94 5.54
N LEU A 168 1.82 4.10 5.05
CA LEU A 168 0.89 5.11 5.55
C LEU A 168 0.65 4.93 7.06
N GLN A 169 0.39 3.71 7.52
CA GLN A 169 0.17 3.41 8.94
C GLN A 169 1.42 3.65 9.77
N ALA A 170 2.59 3.17 9.32
CA ALA A 170 3.84 3.37 10.02
C ALA A 170 4.19 4.87 10.16
N TYR A 171 4.08 5.64 9.05
CA TYR A 171 4.37 7.07 9.10
C TYR A 171 3.34 7.87 9.92
N THR A 172 2.06 7.54 9.87
CA THR A 172 1.08 8.20 10.74
C THR A 172 1.31 7.88 12.20
N ASN A 173 1.70 6.65 12.54
CA ASN A 173 2.08 6.28 13.90
C ASN A 173 3.26 7.12 14.41
N LEU A 174 4.32 7.25 13.61
CA LEU A 174 5.54 7.99 13.98
C LEU A 174 5.33 9.50 14.02
N ILE A 175 4.61 10.06 13.04
CA ILE A 175 4.56 11.53 12.82
C ILE A 175 3.34 12.13 13.51
N ASP A 176 2.16 11.56 13.32
CA ASP A 176 0.90 12.14 13.79
C ASP A 176 0.59 11.73 15.24
N PHE A 177 0.98 10.52 15.64
CA PHE A 177 0.75 10.02 17.00
C PHE A 177 2.01 10.01 17.88
N GLY A 178 3.18 10.24 17.32
CA GLY A 178 4.44 10.38 18.08
C GLY A 178 4.92 9.10 18.74
N LEU A 179 4.53 7.92 18.21
CA LEU A 179 5.02 6.64 18.69
C LEU A 179 6.52 6.50 18.39
N ASP A 180 7.24 5.74 19.20
CA ASP A 180 8.59 5.36 18.86
C ASP A 180 8.60 4.33 17.70
N ILE A 181 9.79 4.01 17.16
CA ILE A 181 9.90 3.17 15.98
C ILE A 181 9.42 1.75 16.24
N GLN A 182 9.68 1.21 17.43
CA GLN A 182 9.26 -0.13 17.83
C GLN A 182 7.74 -0.19 18.01
N GLU A 183 7.18 0.76 18.73
CA GLU A 183 5.73 0.89 18.90
C GLU A 183 5.01 1.07 17.56
N ALA A 184 5.58 1.86 16.64
CA ALA A 184 4.99 2.11 15.32
C ALA A 184 4.93 0.86 14.44
N VAL A 185 5.97 0.01 14.47
CA VAL A 185 5.98 -1.23 13.67
C VAL A 185 5.22 -2.37 14.34
N GLU A 186 5.07 -2.35 15.67
CA GLU A 186 4.27 -3.32 16.41
C GLU A 186 2.78 -2.98 16.47
N ALA A 187 2.40 -1.73 16.16
CA ALA A 187 1.00 -1.31 16.19
C ALA A 187 0.11 -2.21 15.33
N PRO A 188 -1.14 -2.49 15.76
CA PRO A 188 -2.09 -3.27 14.98
C PRO A 188 -2.29 -2.70 13.59
N ARG A 189 -2.33 -3.58 12.58
CA ARG A 189 -2.47 -3.18 11.18
C ARG A 189 -3.78 -3.64 10.56
N TRP A 190 -4.12 -2.95 9.50
CA TRP A 190 -5.19 -3.30 8.60
C TRP A 190 -4.73 -3.20 7.15
N LEU A 191 -5.32 -3.99 6.26
CA LEU A 191 -5.12 -3.90 4.81
C LEU A 191 -6.46 -3.97 4.10
N SER A 192 -6.76 -2.95 3.31
CA SER A 192 -7.95 -2.91 2.46
C SER A 192 -7.62 -3.46 1.09
N GLY A 193 -8.34 -4.50 0.68
CA GLY A 193 -8.15 -5.24 -0.57
C GLY A 193 -8.33 -6.73 -0.39
N ARG A 194 -8.10 -7.48 -1.45
CA ARG A 194 -8.23 -8.95 -1.45
C ARG A 194 -6.89 -9.66 -1.50
N PHE A 195 -6.79 -10.81 -0.88
CA PHE A 195 -5.65 -11.73 -0.99
C PHE A 195 -5.89 -12.83 -2.03
N ALA A 196 -7.13 -13.25 -2.23
CA ALA A 196 -7.45 -14.31 -3.16
C ALA A 196 -8.47 -13.85 -4.22
N LEU A 197 -8.44 -14.52 -5.38
CA LEU A 197 -9.48 -14.38 -6.38
C LEU A 197 -10.82 -14.82 -5.79
N GLY A 198 -11.88 -14.03 -6.04
CA GLY A 198 -13.21 -14.28 -5.49
C GLY A 198 -13.53 -13.57 -4.19
N GLU A 199 -12.54 -13.09 -3.43
CA GLU A 199 -12.80 -12.21 -2.30
C GLU A 199 -13.28 -10.82 -2.75
N PRO A 200 -14.11 -10.12 -1.96
CA PRO A 200 -14.46 -8.73 -2.21
C PRO A 200 -13.22 -7.84 -2.33
N ARG A 201 -13.24 -6.88 -3.24
CA ARG A 201 -12.10 -5.98 -3.49
C ARG A 201 -11.94 -4.90 -2.44
N ASP A 202 -13.00 -4.62 -1.70
CA ASP A 202 -13.12 -3.64 -0.62
C ASP A 202 -13.06 -4.26 0.77
N LEU A 203 -12.68 -5.54 0.85
CA LEU A 203 -12.53 -6.23 2.12
C LEU A 203 -11.51 -5.51 2.99
N LEU A 204 -11.89 -5.20 4.24
CA LEU A 204 -10.99 -4.63 5.23
C LEU A 204 -10.48 -5.75 6.15
N ASN A 205 -9.29 -6.22 5.84
CA ASN A 205 -8.58 -7.18 6.67
C ASN A 205 -7.97 -6.45 7.85
N ILE A 206 -8.22 -6.92 9.08
CA ILE A 206 -7.88 -6.17 10.29
C ILE A 206 -7.42 -7.11 11.41
N GLU A 207 -6.30 -6.81 12.05
CA GLU A 207 -5.77 -7.61 13.17
C GLU A 207 -6.68 -7.57 14.40
N GLY A 208 -6.67 -8.65 15.17
CA GLY A 208 -7.54 -8.84 16.34
C GLY A 208 -7.21 -7.95 17.55
N ARG A 209 -6.18 -7.12 17.47
CA ARG A 209 -5.78 -6.18 18.54
C ARG A 209 -6.51 -4.83 18.52
N PHE A 210 -7.37 -4.58 17.53
CA PHE A 210 -8.27 -3.42 17.56
C PHE A 210 -9.37 -3.58 18.58
N SER A 211 -9.81 -2.48 19.19
CA SER A 211 -10.88 -2.53 20.19
C SER A 211 -12.21 -3.01 19.58
N ALA A 212 -13.01 -3.72 20.37
CA ALA A 212 -14.35 -4.17 19.94
C ALA A 212 -15.23 -2.97 19.49
N LYS A 213 -15.08 -1.81 20.15
CA LYS A 213 -15.79 -0.58 19.78
C LYS A 213 -15.36 -0.09 18.39
N THR A 214 -14.04 -0.08 18.10
CA THR A 214 -13.53 0.30 16.77
C THR A 214 -14.10 -0.61 15.70
N LEU A 215 -14.02 -1.93 15.89
CA LEU A 215 -14.52 -2.92 14.93
C LEU A 215 -16.02 -2.75 14.66
N ALA A 216 -16.85 -2.67 15.72
CA ALA A 216 -18.29 -2.48 15.58
C ALA A 216 -18.65 -1.17 14.87
N THR A 217 -17.90 -0.08 15.13
CA THR A 217 -18.13 1.20 14.46
C THR A 217 -17.78 1.14 12.97
N LEU A 218 -16.68 0.45 12.61
CA LEU A 218 -16.29 0.26 11.20
C LEU A 218 -17.33 -0.58 10.44
N GLU A 219 -17.82 -1.67 11.03
CA GLU A 219 -18.91 -2.48 10.47
C GLU A 219 -20.19 -1.64 10.30
N GLY A 220 -20.54 -0.84 11.29
CA GLY A 220 -21.69 0.08 11.22
C GLY A 220 -21.58 1.15 10.13
N ARG A 221 -20.38 1.53 9.74
CA ARG A 221 -20.10 2.42 8.62
C ARG A 221 -20.08 1.71 7.26
N GLY A 222 -20.29 0.41 7.22
CA GLY A 222 -20.36 -0.38 5.99
C GLY A 222 -19.05 -1.00 5.54
N HIS A 223 -17.98 -0.98 6.34
CA HIS A 223 -16.78 -1.75 6.03
C HIS A 223 -17.03 -3.24 6.20
N GLN A 224 -16.66 -4.04 5.20
CA GLN A 224 -16.68 -5.50 5.28
C GLN A 224 -15.41 -5.99 5.97
N LEU A 225 -15.51 -6.36 7.26
CA LEU A 225 -14.34 -6.77 8.03
C LEU A 225 -14.03 -8.26 7.85
N LYS A 226 -12.76 -8.56 7.57
CA LYS A 226 -12.15 -9.88 7.74
C LYS A 226 -11.19 -9.80 8.94
N ARG A 227 -11.60 -10.38 10.06
CA ARG A 227 -10.82 -10.34 11.29
C ARG A 227 -9.70 -11.36 11.23
N TRP A 228 -8.49 -10.88 11.45
CA TRP A 228 -7.28 -11.66 11.55
C TRP A 228 -6.95 -12.03 13.01
N PRO A 229 -6.00 -12.96 13.24
CA PRO A 229 -5.37 -13.15 14.56
C PRO A 229 -4.80 -11.85 15.11
N ALA A 230 -4.36 -11.88 16.37
CA ALA A 230 -3.75 -10.72 17.03
C ALA A 230 -2.49 -10.22 16.32
N LEU A 231 -1.70 -11.14 15.78
CA LEU A 231 -0.55 -10.87 14.92
C LEU A 231 -0.73 -11.70 13.66
N GLU A 232 -0.71 -11.05 12.52
CA GLU A 232 -0.93 -11.68 11.21
C GLU A 232 0.26 -11.42 10.29
N GLU A 233 0.88 -12.47 9.81
CA GLU A 233 2.00 -12.39 8.88
C GLU A 233 1.65 -11.61 7.61
N LEU A 234 0.44 -11.80 7.10
CA LEU A 234 -0.05 -11.11 5.90
C LEU A 234 -0.24 -9.59 6.10
N ALA A 235 -0.23 -9.11 7.34
CA ALA A 235 -0.26 -7.68 7.63
C ALA A 235 1.05 -6.97 7.25
N GLY A 236 2.03 -7.70 6.80
CA GLY A 236 3.33 -7.22 6.32
C GLY A 236 4.37 -7.09 7.42
N HIS A 237 5.63 -7.21 7.02
CA HIS A 237 6.80 -7.00 7.88
C HIS A 237 7.50 -5.71 7.46
N CYS A 238 7.77 -4.84 8.43
CA CYS A 238 8.55 -3.61 8.27
C CYS A 238 9.89 -3.72 8.96
#